data_b18be23f48003f36161bc01ada6c7118
#
_entry.id   b18be23f48003f36161bc01ada6c7118
#
_cell.length_a   1.000
_cell.length_b   1.000
_cell.length_c   1.000
_cell.angle_alpha   90.00
_cell.angle_beta   90.00
_cell.angle_gamma   90.00
#
_symmetry.space_group_name_H-M   'P 1'
#
loop_
_entity.id
_entity.type
_entity.pdbx_description
1 polymer ?
#
loop_
_entity_poly.entity_id
_entity_poly.type
_entity_poly.pdbx_seq_one_letter_code
_entity_poly.pdbx_strand_id
1 'polypeptide(L)'
;MGCGDLFFSLLITFSAALITYNILISANAPLKQELPGPSSRSSLLVDPIIKMPFERSSSGKKRLFHTAVTASDSVYNTWQCRVMYYWYKKHKDGPNSEMGGFTRILHSGKPDKFMEEIPTFIAQPLPSGMDQSIDDLKPLEPDHIIVKPIPNLSKGGLGAAFPFFYIEPKKYESVLRKYFPEDKGPITTIDPIGNSPVIVGKESLKKIAPTWMNISLAMKKDPETDKAFGWVLEMYAYAVSSALHGVGNILYKDFMIQPPWDTEVGKKFIIHYTYGCDYDMKGKLTYGKIGEWRFDKRSYDNVAPPRNLPLPPPGVPDSVVTLVKMVNEATSNIPNWGS
;
A
#
# COMPACT_ATOMS: atom_id res chain seq x y z
N MET A 1 36.00 32.83 9.25
CA MET A 1 35.02 32.00 8.55
C MET A 1 33.91 31.71 9.55
N GLY A 2 32.72 32.24 9.32
CA GLY A 2 31.60 32.09 10.24
C GLY A 2 30.95 30.71 10.11
N CYS A 3 30.27 30.25 11.16
CA CYS A 3 29.57 28.96 11.20
C CYS A 3 28.53 28.79 10.05
N GLY A 4 28.08 29.92 9.47
CA GLY A 4 27.18 29.94 8.30
C GLY A 4 27.85 29.48 7.00
N ASP A 5 29.11 29.86 6.79
CA ASP A 5 29.84 29.51 5.57
C ASP A 5 30.13 28.00 5.49
N LEU A 6 30.37 27.37 6.65
CA LEU A 6 30.60 25.93 6.73
C LEU A 6 29.31 25.15 6.44
N PHE A 7 28.17 25.63 6.92
CA PHE A 7 26.86 25.02 6.67
C PHE A 7 26.46 25.11 5.20
N PHE A 8 26.64 26.28 4.57
CA PHE A 8 26.39 26.46 3.13
C PHE A 8 27.33 25.63 2.26
N SER A 9 28.62 25.53 2.61
CA SER A 9 29.58 24.67 1.91
C SER A 9 29.22 23.18 1.99
N LEU A 10 28.79 22.70 3.16
CA LEU A 10 28.33 21.32 3.36
C LEU A 10 27.04 21.04 2.56
N LEU A 11 26.13 21.99 2.52
CA LEU A 11 24.86 21.84 1.78
C LEU A 11 25.10 21.79 0.27
N ILE A 12 26.00 22.60 -0.26
CA ILE A 12 26.41 22.61 -1.67
C ILE A 12 27.13 21.30 -2.04
N THR A 13 28.07 20.83 -1.19
CA THR A 13 28.79 19.57 -1.44
C THR A 13 27.87 18.35 -1.39
N PHE A 14 26.90 18.32 -0.47
CA PHE A 14 25.94 17.24 -0.40
C PHE A 14 24.98 17.23 -1.60
N SER A 15 24.51 18.41 -2.03
CA SER A 15 23.67 18.55 -3.23
C SER A 15 24.44 18.17 -4.50
N ALA A 16 25.69 18.55 -4.64
CA ALA A 16 26.57 18.16 -5.75
C ALA A 16 26.82 16.64 -5.77
N ALA A 17 27.04 16.01 -4.61
CA ALA A 17 27.23 14.58 -4.49
C ALA A 17 25.97 13.80 -4.90
N LEU A 18 24.78 14.26 -4.51
CA LEU A 18 23.50 13.68 -4.90
C LEU A 18 23.24 13.80 -6.40
N ILE A 19 23.56 14.95 -7.00
CA ILE A 19 23.41 15.16 -8.45
C ILE A 19 24.40 14.27 -9.21
N THR A 20 25.65 14.18 -8.77
CA THR A 20 26.65 13.32 -9.38
C THR A 20 26.29 11.84 -9.28
N TYR A 21 25.75 11.40 -8.15
CA TYR A 21 25.26 10.04 -7.95
C TYR A 21 24.12 9.71 -8.92
N ASN A 22 23.14 10.59 -9.08
CA ASN A 22 22.05 10.40 -10.03
C ASN A 22 22.52 10.40 -11.50
N ILE A 23 23.49 11.22 -11.86
CA ILE A 23 24.09 11.26 -13.20
C ILE A 23 24.85 9.95 -13.49
N LEU A 24 25.62 9.42 -12.52
CA LEU A 24 26.37 8.18 -12.69
C LEU A 24 25.44 6.95 -12.84
N ILE A 25 24.31 6.93 -12.12
CA ILE A 25 23.31 5.86 -12.28
C ILE A 25 22.63 5.95 -13.66
N SER A 26 22.29 7.17 -14.10
CA SER A 26 21.65 7.38 -15.42
C SER A 26 22.61 7.09 -16.60
N ALA A 27 23.92 7.33 -16.44
CA ALA A 27 24.92 7.07 -17.47
C ALA A 27 25.27 5.59 -17.64
N ASN A 28 25.01 4.75 -16.65
CA ASN A 28 25.27 3.30 -16.69
C ASN A 28 24.04 2.47 -17.07
N ALA A 29 22.93 3.09 -17.46
CA ALA A 29 21.77 2.36 -18.00
C ALA A 29 22.10 1.77 -19.39
N PRO A 30 21.91 0.47 -19.65
CA PRO A 30 22.22 -0.12 -20.94
C PRO A 30 21.33 0.45 -22.03
N LEU A 31 21.94 0.88 -23.13
CA LEU A 31 21.31 1.41 -24.32
C LEU A 31 20.41 0.36 -24.98
N LYS A 32 19.15 0.74 -25.21
CA LYS A 32 18.13 0.26 -26.15
C LYS A 32 18.43 -1.05 -26.90
N GLN A 33 17.68 -2.09 -26.56
CA GLN A 33 17.28 -3.11 -27.54
C GLN A 33 15.97 -2.67 -28.19
N GLU A 34 15.98 -2.59 -29.53
CA GLU A 34 14.79 -2.30 -30.33
C GLU A 34 13.76 -3.43 -30.17
N LEU A 35 12.52 -3.04 -29.91
CA LEU A 35 11.38 -3.94 -29.87
C LEU A 35 11.05 -4.41 -31.29
N PRO A 36 10.77 -5.72 -31.50
CA PRO A 36 10.21 -6.19 -32.76
C PRO A 36 8.83 -5.61 -32.98
N GLY A 37 8.52 -5.26 -34.21
CA GLY A 37 7.26 -4.70 -34.68
C GLY A 37 6.03 -5.56 -34.39
N PRO A 38 4.82 -4.99 -34.52
CA PRO A 38 3.59 -5.63 -34.10
C PRO A 38 3.21 -6.77 -35.04
N SER A 39 3.38 -8.02 -34.64
CA SER A 39 2.73 -9.15 -35.25
C SER A 39 1.70 -9.77 -34.32
N SER A 40 0.47 -9.80 -34.83
CA SER A 40 -0.70 -10.61 -34.45
C SER A 40 -1.13 -10.58 -32.98
N ARG A 41 -2.25 -9.91 -32.77
CA ARG A 41 -3.14 -10.10 -31.61
C ARG A 41 -3.51 -11.58 -31.47
N SER A 42 -2.90 -12.29 -30.55
CA SER A 42 -3.55 -13.41 -29.90
C SER A 42 -4.08 -12.89 -28.56
N SER A 43 -5.39 -12.83 -28.45
CA SER A 43 -6.10 -12.58 -27.20
C SER A 43 -5.77 -13.69 -26.22
N LEU A 44 -4.81 -13.47 -25.33
CA LEU A 44 -4.66 -14.28 -24.13
C LEU A 44 -5.81 -13.88 -23.17
N LEU A 45 -6.99 -14.42 -23.45
CA LEU A 45 -7.99 -14.63 -22.42
C LEU A 45 -7.39 -15.68 -21.47
N VAL A 46 -6.73 -15.20 -20.41
CA VAL A 46 -6.39 -16.04 -19.29
C VAL A 46 -7.71 -16.33 -18.58
N ASP A 47 -8.26 -17.52 -18.83
CA ASP A 47 -9.37 -18.03 -18.02
C ASP A 47 -8.95 -17.98 -16.54
N PRO A 48 -9.73 -17.33 -15.67
CA PRO A 48 -9.40 -17.31 -14.25
C PRO A 48 -9.57 -18.73 -13.70
N ILE A 49 -8.45 -19.37 -13.37
CA ILE A 49 -8.38 -20.73 -12.77
C ILE A 49 -8.90 -20.74 -11.33
N ILE A 50 -9.68 -19.78 -10.92
CA ILE A 50 -10.44 -19.85 -9.68
C ILE A 50 -11.87 -20.23 -10.04
N LYS A 51 -12.16 -21.54 -10.09
CA LYS A 51 -13.55 -22.00 -9.94
C LYS A 51 -13.98 -21.69 -8.53
N MET A 52 -14.66 -20.54 -8.37
CA MET A 52 -15.39 -20.28 -7.13
C MET A 52 -16.37 -21.45 -6.89
N PRO A 53 -16.43 -21.97 -5.66
CA PRO A 53 -17.48 -22.93 -5.32
C PRO A 53 -18.84 -22.31 -5.69
N PHE A 54 -19.67 -23.07 -6.40
CA PHE A 54 -21.03 -22.65 -6.75
C PHE A 54 -21.77 -22.18 -5.49
N GLU A 55 -22.06 -20.89 -5.41
CA GLU A 55 -22.93 -20.36 -4.35
C GLU A 55 -24.29 -21.01 -4.49
N ARG A 56 -24.64 -21.94 -3.58
CA ARG A 56 -26.00 -22.31 -3.35
C ARG A 56 -26.71 -21.06 -2.82
N SER A 57 -27.68 -20.57 -3.59
CA SER A 57 -28.54 -19.48 -3.17
C SER A 57 -29.29 -19.90 -1.90
N SER A 58 -28.90 -19.37 -0.76
CA SER A 58 -29.65 -19.45 0.49
C SER A 58 -30.04 -18.03 0.89
N SER A 59 -31.36 -17.86 1.03
CA SER A 59 -32.02 -16.65 1.50
C SER A 59 -31.32 -16.02 2.69
N GLY A 60 -30.99 -14.71 2.57
CA GLY A 60 -30.62 -13.90 3.72
C GLY A 60 -29.13 -13.78 4.05
N LYS A 61 -28.18 -14.30 3.27
CA LYS A 61 -26.74 -14.11 3.55
C LYS A 61 -26.28 -12.69 3.20
N LYS A 62 -25.74 -12.00 4.20
CA LYS A 62 -24.99 -10.74 4.02
C LYS A 62 -23.95 -10.93 2.91
N ARG A 63 -23.85 -9.95 2.00
CA ARG A 63 -22.76 -9.92 1.01
C ARG A 63 -21.47 -9.53 1.72
N LEU A 64 -20.57 -10.49 1.88
CA LEU A 64 -19.28 -10.28 2.50
C LEU A 64 -18.31 -9.72 1.45
N PHE A 65 -17.42 -8.79 1.87
CA PHE A 65 -16.32 -8.34 1.01
C PHE A 65 -15.10 -9.27 1.14
N HIS A 66 -14.35 -9.39 0.07
CA HIS A 66 -13.12 -10.18 0.03
C HIS A 66 -11.91 -9.26 0.27
N THR A 67 -11.07 -9.61 1.23
CA THR A 67 -9.81 -8.90 1.49
C THR A 67 -8.72 -9.42 0.55
N ALA A 68 -8.10 -8.54 -0.22
CA ALA A 68 -6.95 -8.87 -1.05
C ALA A 68 -5.77 -8.00 -0.65
N VAL A 69 -4.59 -8.59 -0.55
CA VAL A 69 -3.32 -7.92 -0.25
C VAL A 69 -2.27 -8.39 -1.24
N THR A 70 -1.49 -7.45 -1.78
CA THR A 70 -0.36 -7.80 -2.64
C THR A 70 0.93 -7.86 -1.84
N ALA A 71 1.80 -8.78 -2.20
CA ALA A 71 3.09 -8.96 -1.54
C ALA A 71 4.12 -9.61 -2.46
N SER A 72 5.39 -9.29 -2.26
CA SER A 72 6.50 -10.09 -2.75
C SER A 72 6.81 -11.26 -1.81
N ASP A 73 7.73 -12.13 -2.22
CA ASP A 73 8.27 -13.23 -1.39
C ASP A 73 9.42 -12.77 -0.47
N SER A 74 9.67 -11.46 -0.35
CA SER A 74 10.65 -10.90 0.56
C SER A 74 10.28 -11.15 2.03
N VAL A 75 11.28 -11.26 2.88
CA VAL A 75 11.08 -11.37 4.34
C VAL A 75 10.23 -10.20 4.84
N TYR A 76 10.53 -9.00 4.36
CA TYR A 76 9.83 -7.75 4.68
C TYR A 76 8.31 -7.84 4.45
N ASN A 77 7.88 -8.22 3.25
CA ASN A 77 6.44 -8.33 2.95
C ASN A 77 5.80 -9.53 3.65
N THR A 78 6.54 -10.61 3.78
CA THR A 78 6.02 -11.87 4.32
C THR A 78 5.61 -11.75 5.79
N TRP A 79 6.48 -11.21 6.65
CA TRP A 79 6.13 -11.10 8.07
C TRP A 79 4.95 -10.15 8.29
N GLN A 80 4.85 -9.07 7.52
CA GLN A 80 3.72 -8.14 7.57
C GLN A 80 2.42 -8.82 7.14
N CYS A 81 2.42 -9.57 6.03
CA CYS A 81 1.26 -10.36 5.61
C CYS A 81 0.80 -11.37 6.68
N ARG A 82 1.75 -12.04 7.36
CA ARG A 82 1.43 -13.00 8.42
C ARG A 82 0.74 -12.31 9.60
N VAL A 83 1.24 -11.14 10.02
CA VAL A 83 0.64 -10.31 11.07
C VAL A 83 -0.75 -9.84 10.65
N MET A 84 -0.90 -9.29 9.43
CA MET A 84 -2.19 -8.86 8.90
C MET A 84 -3.19 -10.02 8.86
N TYR A 85 -2.80 -11.19 8.36
CA TYR A 85 -3.66 -12.36 8.25
C TYR A 85 -4.06 -12.93 9.61
N TYR A 86 -3.16 -12.88 10.62
CA TYR A 86 -3.48 -13.25 12.00
C TYR A 86 -4.66 -12.41 12.53
N TRP A 87 -4.58 -11.10 12.39
CA TRP A 87 -5.62 -10.19 12.85
C TRP A 87 -6.90 -10.27 12.00
N TYR A 88 -6.76 -10.48 10.69
CA TYR A 88 -7.92 -10.78 9.85
C TYR A 88 -8.70 -12.00 10.38
N LYS A 89 -8.03 -13.12 10.64
CA LYS A 89 -8.68 -14.33 11.17
C LYS A 89 -9.37 -14.07 12.51
N LYS A 90 -8.76 -13.28 13.37
CA LYS A 90 -9.30 -12.95 14.69
C LYS A 90 -10.56 -12.10 14.63
N HIS A 91 -10.69 -11.24 13.63
CA HIS A 91 -11.79 -10.28 13.54
C HIS A 91 -12.87 -10.62 12.52
N LYS A 92 -12.59 -11.52 11.57
CA LYS A 92 -13.52 -11.79 10.47
C LYS A 92 -14.91 -12.30 10.93
N ASP A 93 -14.97 -13.05 12.02
CA ASP A 93 -16.21 -13.62 12.56
C ASP A 93 -16.76 -12.81 13.74
N GLY A 94 -16.20 -11.63 13.99
CA GLY A 94 -16.60 -10.75 15.08
C GLY A 94 -17.93 -10.04 14.83
N PRO A 95 -18.48 -9.38 15.87
CA PRO A 95 -19.76 -8.67 15.78
C PRO A 95 -19.72 -7.60 14.67
N ASN A 96 -20.78 -7.58 13.84
CA ASN A 96 -20.94 -6.66 12.71
C ASN A 96 -19.84 -6.75 11.63
N SER A 97 -19.04 -7.81 11.63
CA SER A 97 -18.08 -8.07 10.56
C SER A 97 -18.82 -8.42 9.27
N GLU A 98 -18.37 -7.85 8.17
CA GLU A 98 -18.75 -8.25 6.82
C GLU A 98 -17.51 -8.69 6.01
N MET A 99 -16.43 -9.04 6.72
CA MET A 99 -15.20 -9.61 6.18
C MET A 99 -15.46 -11.06 5.74
N GLY A 100 -15.25 -11.34 4.46
CA GLY A 100 -15.51 -12.66 3.86
C GLY A 100 -14.25 -13.49 3.71
N GLY A 101 -13.69 -13.56 2.50
CA GLY A 101 -12.45 -14.27 2.22
C GLY A 101 -11.22 -13.38 2.34
N PHE A 102 -10.03 -14.01 2.28
CA PHE A 102 -8.74 -13.35 2.22
C PHE A 102 -7.90 -13.98 1.12
N THR A 103 -7.15 -13.18 0.37
CA THR A 103 -6.16 -13.65 -0.59
C THR A 103 -4.92 -12.76 -0.56
N ARG A 104 -3.78 -13.36 -0.34
CA ARG A 104 -2.50 -12.76 -0.63
C ARG A 104 -2.21 -12.94 -2.13
N ILE A 105 -2.01 -11.85 -2.85
CA ILE A 105 -1.58 -11.86 -4.26
C ILE A 105 -0.05 -11.80 -4.24
N LEU A 106 0.58 -12.95 -4.43
CA LEU A 106 2.02 -13.09 -4.41
C LEU A 106 2.57 -12.90 -5.83
N HIS A 107 3.26 -11.79 -6.07
CA HIS A 107 3.77 -11.43 -7.40
C HIS A 107 5.22 -11.87 -7.65
N SER A 108 5.64 -12.96 -7.05
CA SER A 108 6.95 -13.61 -7.27
C SER A 108 6.98 -14.55 -8.47
N GLY A 109 5.83 -14.88 -9.08
CA GLY A 109 5.71 -15.88 -10.16
C GLY A 109 5.87 -17.31 -9.71
N LYS A 110 6.14 -17.58 -8.44
CA LYS A 110 6.38 -18.91 -7.87
C LYS A 110 5.77 -19.03 -6.46
N PRO A 111 5.43 -20.26 -6.02
CA PRO A 111 4.95 -20.49 -4.67
C PRO A 111 6.05 -20.24 -3.62
N ASP A 112 5.63 -19.86 -2.41
CA ASP A 112 6.50 -19.80 -1.23
C ASP A 112 6.00 -20.74 -0.14
N LYS A 113 6.79 -20.87 0.94
CA LYS A 113 6.49 -21.78 2.06
C LYS A 113 5.26 -21.36 2.91
N PHE A 114 4.67 -20.19 2.67
CA PHE A 114 3.55 -19.66 3.45
C PHE A 114 2.19 -19.84 2.77
N MET A 115 2.13 -20.54 1.63
CA MET A 115 0.88 -20.78 0.92
C MET A 115 -0.12 -21.63 1.70
N GLU A 116 0.36 -22.52 2.58
CA GLU A 116 -0.50 -23.30 3.46
C GLU A 116 -1.01 -22.48 4.65
N GLU A 117 -0.25 -21.47 5.08
CA GLU A 117 -0.63 -20.58 6.18
C GLU A 117 -1.62 -19.50 5.72
N ILE A 118 -1.37 -18.89 4.56
CA ILE A 118 -2.13 -17.76 4.04
C ILE A 118 -2.73 -18.12 2.67
N PRO A 119 -4.06 -18.03 2.48
CA PRO A 119 -4.65 -18.22 1.16
C PRO A 119 -3.97 -17.33 0.13
N THR A 120 -3.31 -17.91 -0.86
CA THR A 120 -2.42 -17.19 -1.78
C THR A 120 -2.79 -17.48 -3.22
N PHE A 121 -2.80 -16.42 -4.03
CA PHE A 121 -2.81 -16.46 -5.49
C PHE A 121 -1.44 -16.05 -6.00
N ILE A 122 -0.82 -16.86 -6.86
CA ILE A 122 0.48 -16.56 -7.48
C ILE A 122 0.23 -15.73 -8.74
N ALA A 123 0.64 -14.48 -8.71
CA ALA A 123 0.64 -13.60 -9.88
C ALA A 123 1.97 -13.73 -10.62
N GLN A 124 1.94 -13.55 -11.94
CA GLN A 124 3.16 -13.47 -12.73
C GLN A 124 3.96 -12.22 -12.33
N PRO A 125 5.28 -12.31 -12.22
CA PRO A 125 6.12 -11.15 -11.99
C PRO A 125 6.02 -10.21 -13.18
N LEU A 126 6.28 -8.94 -12.92
CA LEU A 126 6.41 -7.99 -14.02
C LEU A 126 7.70 -8.24 -14.81
N PRO A 127 7.75 -7.77 -16.07
CA PRO A 127 8.96 -7.85 -16.85
C PRO A 127 10.16 -7.24 -16.13
N SER A 128 11.33 -7.86 -16.31
CA SER A 128 12.59 -7.38 -15.73
C SER A 128 12.81 -5.89 -16.00
N GLY A 129 13.16 -5.13 -14.99
CA GLY A 129 13.32 -3.67 -15.04
C GLY A 129 12.03 -2.86 -14.76
N MET A 130 10.86 -3.50 -14.76
CA MET A 130 9.62 -2.88 -14.28
C MET A 130 9.37 -3.16 -12.79
N ASP A 131 9.96 -4.21 -12.26
CA ASP A 131 9.80 -4.65 -10.88
C ASP A 131 10.45 -3.69 -9.88
N GLN A 132 11.57 -3.07 -10.25
CA GLN A 132 12.26 -2.10 -9.40
C GLN A 132 11.52 -0.75 -9.28
N SER A 133 10.61 -0.48 -10.21
CA SER A 133 9.71 0.68 -10.13
C SER A 133 8.39 0.37 -9.41
N ILE A 134 8.16 -0.88 -9.05
CA ILE A 134 6.93 -1.41 -8.44
C ILE A 134 7.09 -1.68 -6.95
N ASP A 135 8.28 -1.55 -6.41
CA ASP A 135 8.38 -1.26 -4.97
C ASP A 135 7.59 0.01 -4.59
N ASP A 136 7.33 0.89 -5.56
CA ASP A 136 6.43 2.04 -5.47
C ASP A 136 4.97 1.77 -5.92
N LEU A 137 4.70 0.68 -6.66
CA LEU A 137 3.36 0.28 -7.10
C LEU A 137 2.78 -0.81 -6.18
N LYS A 138 2.53 -0.47 -4.93
CA LYS A 138 1.96 -1.40 -3.94
C LYS A 138 0.45 -1.23 -3.83
N PRO A 139 -0.36 -2.04 -4.51
CA PRO A 139 -1.77 -2.15 -4.19
C PRO A 139 -1.92 -2.97 -2.91
N LEU A 140 -2.59 -2.44 -1.91
CA LEU A 140 -2.77 -2.98 -0.54
C LEU A 140 -1.45 -3.44 0.10
N GLU A 141 -0.86 -2.54 0.83
CA GLU A 141 0.37 -2.82 1.58
C GLU A 141 0.07 -3.79 2.73
N PRO A 142 0.94 -4.78 2.97
CA PRO A 142 0.75 -5.73 4.05
C PRO A 142 0.94 -5.14 5.45
N ASP A 143 1.38 -3.89 5.55
CA ASP A 143 1.60 -3.14 6.79
C ASP A 143 0.33 -2.54 7.40
N HIS A 144 -0.77 -3.25 7.23
CA HIS A 144 -2.06 -2.92 7.83
C HIS A 144 -2.43 -3.94 8.91
N ILE A 145 -2.71 -3.47 10.11
CA ILE A 145 -3.26 -4.30 11.19
C ILE A 145 -4.74 -3.98 11.35
N ILE A 146 -5.58 -5.00 11.20
CA ILE A 146 -7.02 -4.89 11.45
C ILE A 146 -7.24 -4.91 12.96
N VAL A 147 -7.70 -3.80 13.54
CA VAL A 147 -7.87 -3.66 15.00
C VAL A 147 -9.23 -4.08 15.51
N LYS A 148 -10.21 -4.22 14.62
CA LYS A 148 -11.57 -4.68 14.94
C LYS A 148 -12.32 -5.14 13.69
N PRO A 149 -13.46 -5.85 13.85
CA PRO A 149 -14.30 -6.27 12.73
C PRO A 149 -14.68 -5.08 11.83
N ILE A 150 -14.55 -5.25 10.51
CA ILE A 150 -14.87 -4.22 9.52
C ILE A 150 -16.23 -4.53 8.89
N PRO A 151 -17.21 -3.61 8.97
CA PRO A 151 -18.45 -3.72 8.20
C PRO A 151 -18.19 -3.33 6.74
N ASN A 152 -19.12 -3.63 5.84
CA ASN A 152 -19.05 -3.13 4.48
C ASN A 152 -19.33 -1.61 4.46
N LEU A 153 -18.30 -0.83 4.24
CA LEU A 153 -18.38 0.63 4.22
C LEU A 153 -18.85 1.18 2.87
N SER A 154 -18.86 0.35 1.81
CA SER A 154 -19.36 0.74 0.48
C SER A 154 -20.88 0.78 0.46
N LYS A 155 -21.49 1.74 -0.25
CA LYS A 155 -22.94 1.91 -0.34
C LYS A 155 -23.36 2.38 -1.73
N GLY A 156 -24.50 1.90 -2.22
CA GLY A 156 -25.15 2.44 -3.42
C GLY A 156 -24.27 2.43 -4.69
N GLY A 157 -23.38 1.44 -4.81
CA GLY A 157 -22.45 1.36 -5.95
C GLY A 157 -21.17 2.19 -5.78
N LEU A 158 -21.09 3.04 -4.75
CA LEU A 158 -19.89 3.79 -4.41
C LEU A 158 -18.89 2.88 -3.69
N GLY A 159 -17.59 3.10 -3.94
CA GLY A 159 -16.52 2.56 -3.12
C GLY A 159 -16.46 3.23 -1.74
N ALA A 160 -15.64 2.70 -0.85
CA ALA A 160 -15.25 3.37 0.39
C ALA A 160 -13.72 3.39 0.48
N ALA A 161 -13.14 4.55 0.73
CA ALA A 161 -11.71 4.73 0.76
C ALA A 161 -11.28 5.70 1.86
N PHE A 162 -10.04 5.57 2.31
CA PHE A 162 -9.44 6.56 3.18
C PHE A 162 -8.98 7.77 2.37
N PRO A 163 -9.32 9.00 2.77
CA PRO A 163 -8.85 10.21 2.10
C PRO A 163 -7.43 10.57 2.56
N PHE A 164 -6.53 10.77 1.59
CA PHE A 164 -5.15 11.18 1.87
C PHE A 164 -4.99 12.69 1.61
N PHE A 165 -4.49 13.43 2.59
CA PHE A 165 -4.33 14.88 2.50
C PHE A 165 -3.29 15.32 1.45
N TYR A 166 -2.36 14.43 1.09
CA TYR A 166 -1.32 14.66 0.09
C TYR A 166 -1.72 14.25 -1.32
N ILE A 167 -2.89 13.66 -1.51
CA ILE A 167 -3.48 13.44 -2.84
C ILE A 167 -4.32 14.66 -3.18
N GLU A 168 -3.76 15.56 -3.98
CA GLU A 168 -4.28 16.91 -4.24
C GLU A 168 -4.60 17.13 -5.75
N PRO A 169 -5.68 16.56 -6.30
CA PRO A 169 -5.96 16.63 -7.75
C PRO A 169 -5.99 18.03 -8.32
N LYS A 170 -6.55 19.01 -7.60
CA LYS A 170 -6.58 20.42 -8.03
C LYS A 170 -5.19 21.04 -8.17
N LYS A 171 -4.28 20.72 -7.28
CA LYS A 171 -2.90 21.24 -7.30
C LYS A 171 -2.12 20.72 -8.50
N TYR A 172 -2.36 19.50 -8.88
CA TYR A 172 -1.67 18.82 -9.98
C TYR A 172 -2.55 18.71 -11.24
N GLU A 173 -3.54 19.60 -11.42
CA GLU A 173 -4.50 19.53 -12.51
C GLU A 173 -3.81 19.50 -13.88
N SER A 174 -2.81 20.34 -14.12
CA SER A 174 -2.09 20.39 -15.41
C SER A 174 -1.47 19.06 -15.80
N VAL A 175 -0.89 18.35 -14.82
CA VAL A 175 -0.27 17.03 -15.01
C VAL A 175 -1.34 15.95 -15.17
N LEU A 176 -2.38 16.00 -14.34
CA LEU A 176 -3.45 14.99 -14.34
C LEU A 176 -4.32 15.05 -15.60
N ARG A 177 -4.44 16.23 -16.24
CA ARG A 177 -5.19 16.38 -17.50
C ARG A 177 -4.62 15.55 -18.67
N LYS A 178 -3.38 15.11 -18.59
CA LYS A 178 -2.80 14.13 -19.53
C LYS A 178 -3.50 12.76 -19.47
N TYR A 179 -4.05 12.40 -18.31
CA TYR A 179 -4.68 11.10 -18.02
C TYR A 179 -6.18 11.20 -17.76
N PHE A 180 -6.66 12.38 -17.43
CA PHE A 180 -8.06 12.71 -17.21
C PHE A 180 -8.43 13.97 -18.02
N PRO A 181 -8.70 13.84 -19.34
CA PRO A 181 -9.03 14.95 -20.22
C PRO A 181 -10.29 15.70 -19.77
N GLU A 182 -10.46 16.95 -20.22
CA GLU A 182 -11.55 17.83 -19.81
C GLU A 182 -12.94 17.27 -20.17
N ASP A 183 -13.06 16.54 -21.29
CA ASP A 183 -14.29 15.88 -21.72
C ASP A 183 -14.77 14.79 -20.74
N LYS A 184 -13.92 14.30 -19.83
CA LYS A 184 -14.25 13.34 -18.76
C LYS A 184 -14.85 14.01 -17.52
N GLY A 185 -14.81 15.33 -17.45
CA GLY A 185 -15.42 16.11 -16.37
C GLY A 185 -14.44 16.99 -15.60
N PRO A 186 -14.93 17.66 -14.55
CA PRO A 186 -14.10 18.52 -13.73
C PRO A 186 -13.05 17.71 -12.95
N ILE A 187 -11.88 18.31 -12.70
CA ILE A 187 -10.78 17.66 -11.96
C ILE A 187 -11.20 17.21 -10.54
N THR A 188 -12.22 17.85 -9.99
CA THR A 188 -12.81 17.51 -8.69
C THR A 188 -13.56 16.19 -8.67
N THR A 189 -13.76 15.55 -9.82
CA THR A 189 -14.29 14.18 -9.92
C THR A 189 -13.27 13.15 -9.43
N ILE A 190 -11.98 13.50 -9.45
CA ILE A 190 -10.93 12.66 -8.90
C ILE A 190 -10.92 12.81 -7.38
N ASP A 191 -11.33 11.76 -6.68
CA ASP A 191 -11.30 11.74 -5.21
C ASP A 191 -9.85 11.77 -4.67
N PRO A 192 -9.59 12.40 -3.51
CA PRO A 192 -8.26 12.43 -2.88
C PRO A 192 -7.94 11.12 -2.17
N ILE A 193 -7.87 10.03 -2.91
CA ILE A 193 -7.72 8.65 -2.39
C ILE A 193 -6.47 7.98 -2.96
N GLY A 194 -6.02 6.94 -2.25
CA GLY A 194 -5.09 5.94 -2.77
C GLY A 194 -5.78 4.61 -3.05
N ASN A 195 -4.98 3.61 -3.36
CA ASN A 195 -5.41 2.25 -3.62
C ASN A 195 -5.60 1.41 -2.33
N SER A 196 -5.19 1.92 -1.17
CA SER A 196 -5.23 1.20 0.13
C SER A 196 -5.42 2.15 1.31
N PRO A 197 -6.35 1.86 2.25
CA PRO A 197 -7.39 0.84 2.15
C PRO A 197 -8.59 1.32 1.32
N VAL A 198 -9.11 0.42 0.48
CA VAL A 198 -10.33 0.67 -0.27
C VAL A 198 -11.27 -0.54 -0.23
N ILE A 199 -12.58 -0.30 -0.23
CA ILE A 199 -13.59 -1.31 -0.48
C ILE A 199 -14.32 -0.89 -1.76
N VAL A 200 -14.26 -1.72 -2.79
CA VAL A 200 -14.82 -1.42 -4.10
C VAL A 200 -15.60 -2.63 -4.63
N GLY A 201 -16.67 -2.36 -5.35
CA GLY A 201 -17.47 -3.42 -5.96
C GLY A 201 -16.67 -4.21 -7.01
N LYS A 202 -16.86 -5.54 -7.06
CA LYS A 202 -16.16 -6.45 -7.97
C LYS A 202 -16.24 -5.98 -9.44
N GLU A 203 -17.41 -5.59 -9.90
CA GLU A 203 -17.59 -5.16 -11.31
C GLU A 203 -16.94 -3.79 -11.59
N SER A 204 -16.88 -2.91 -10.59
CA SER A 204 -16.11 -1.66 -10.66
C SER A 204 -14.61 -1.96 -10.71
N LEU A 205 -14.12 -2.85 -9.84
CA LEU A 205 -12.69 -3.23 -9.81
C LEU A 205 -12.23 -3.86 -11.13
N LYS A 206 -13.07 -4.69 -11.76
CA LYS A 206 -12.77 -5.27 -13.09
C LYS A 206 -12.53 -4.22 -14.17
N LYS A 207 -13.20 -3.06 -14.07
CA LYS A 207 -13.02 -1.94 -15.00
C LYS A 207 -11.82 -1.09 -14.62
N ILE A 208 -11.66 -0.82 -13.32
CA ILE A 208 -10.59 0.04 -12.78
C ILE A 208 -9.23 -0.61 -12.97
N ALA A 209 -9.04 -1.89 -12.63
CA ALA A 209 -7.74 -2.52 -12.53
C ALA A 209 -6.90 -2.45 -13.83
N PRO A 210 -7.41 -2.79 -15.04
CA PRO A 210 -6.62 -2.66 -16.26
C PRO A 210 -6.30 -1.21 -16.61
N THR A 211 -7.21 -0.27 -16.34
CA THR A 211 -6.98 1.16 -16.56
C THR A 211 -5.94 1.70 -15.58
N TRP A 212 -6.03 1.31 -14.32
CA TRP A 212 -5.05 1.65 -13.28
C TRP A 212 -3.64 1.20 -13.65
N MET A 213 -3.47 -0.06 -14.06
CA MET A 213 -2.19 -0.58 -14.53
C MET A 213 -1.65 0.25 -15.71
N ASN A 214 -2.47 0.51 -16.73
CA ASN A 214 -2.05 1.25 -17.91
C ASN A 214 -1.67 2.69 -17.58
N ILE A 215 -2.45 3.38 -16.73
CA ILE A 215 -2.17 4.75 -16.30
C ILE A 215 -0.91 4.79 -15.44
N SER A 216 -0.72 3.86 -14.49
CA SER A 216 0.49 3.78 -13.68
C SER A 216 1.74 3.66 -14.55
N LEU A 217 1.70 2.77 -15.55
CA LEU A 217 2.82 2.60 -16.49
C LEU A 217 3.05 3.83 -17.37
N ALA A 218 1.98 4.50 -17.79
CA ALA A 218 2.08 5.73 -18.59
C ALA A 218 2.64 6.89 -17.75
N MET A 219 2.17 7.06 -16.52
CA MET A 219 2.67 8.05 -15.57
C MET A 219 4.15 7.83 -15.24
N LYS A 220 4.58 6.57 -15.06
CA LYS A 220 5.98 6.24 -14.76
C LYS A 220 6.92 6.53 -15.92
N LYS A 221 6.42 6.41 -17.17
CA LYS A 221 7.19 6.72 -18.39
C LYS A 221 7.24 8.21 -18.72
N ASP A 222 6.38 9.03 -18.16
CA ASP A 222 6.38 10.48 -18.33
C ASP A 222 7.22 11.14 -17.24
N PRO A 223 8.41 11.70 -17.57
CA PRO A 223 9.32 12.27 -16.58
C PRO A 223 8.72 13.40 -15.74
N GLU A 224 7.81 14.19 -16.30
CA GLU A 224 7.12 15.26 -15.56
C GLU A 224 6.20 14.67 -14.50
N THR A 225 5.41 13.67 -14.88
CA THR A 225 4.47 12.98 -13.98
C THR A 225 5.20 12.18 -12.91
N ASP A 226 6.22 11.42 -13.30
CA ASP A 226 7.05 10.64 -12.35
C ASP A 226 7.70 11.54 -11.30
N LYS A 227 8.23 12.69 -11.75
CA LYS A 227 8.78 13.70 -10.84
C LYS A 227 7.72 14.35 -9.95
N ALA A 228 6.53 14.61 -10.48
CA ALA A 228 5.45 15.27 -9.75
C ALA A 228 4.88 14.39 -8.63
N PHE A 229 4.70 13.10 -8.90
CA PHE A 229 4.01 12.18 -7.99
C PHE A 229 4.96 11.27 -7.20
N GLY A 230 6.13 10.93 -7.74
CA GLY A 230 7.12 10.12 -7.04
C GLY A 230 6.53 8.85 -6.45
N TRP A 231 6.68 8.68 -5.13
CA TRP A 231 6.23 7.50 -4.39
C TRP A 231 4.71 7.32 -4.26
N VAL A 232 3.90 8.31 -4.65
CA VAL A 232 2.42 8.25 -4.64
C VAL A 232 1.81 8.13 -6.03
N LEU A 233 2.62 7.85 -7.04
CA LEU A 233 2.22 7.78 -8.44
C LEU A 233 1.07 6.80 -8.67
N GLU A 234 1.16 5.58 -8.13
CA GLU A 234 0.14 4.56 -8.28
C GLU A 234 -1.17 4.92 -7.56
N MET A 235 -1.09 5.73 -6.49
CA MET A 235 -2.26 6.25 -5.79
C MET A 235 -3.03 7.22 -6.68
N TYR A 236 -2.34 8.16 -7.32
CA TYR A 236 -2.95 9.06 -8.31
C TYR A 236 -3.52 8.29 -9.50
N ALA A 237 -2.79 7.29 -9.99
CA ALA A 237 -3.27 6.44 -11.08
C ALA A 237 -4.55 5.69 -10.72
N TYR A 238 -4.67 5.18 -9.47
CA TYR A 238 -5.88 4.55 -8.97
C TYR A 238 -7.05 5.55 -8.89
N ALA A 239 -6.84 6.74 -8.32
CA ALA A 239 -7.84 7.77 -8.19
C ALA A 239 -8.37 8.23 -9.57
N VAL A 240 -7.48 8.47 -10.54
CA VAL A 240 -7.82 8.80 -11.92
C VAL A 240 -8.61 7.68 -12.58
N SER A 241 -8.18 6.42 -12.40
CA SER A 241 -8.87 5.28 -13.01
C SER A 241 -10.27 5.07 -12.43
N SER A 242 -10.44 5.31 -11.13
CA SER A 242 -11.76 5.30 -10.48
C SER A 242 -12.69 6.34 -11.10
N ALA A 243 -12.21 7.58 -11.23
CA ALA A 243 -12.95 8.69 -11.82
C ALA A 243 -13.32 8.42 -13.28
N LEU A 244 -12.40 7.90 -14.11
CA LEU A 244 -12.64 7.56 -15.52
C LEU A 244 -13.76 6.53 -15.72
N HIS A 245 -13.94 5.64 -14.74
CA HIS A 245 -15.01 4.62 -14.77
C HIS A 245 -16.26 5.04 -13.99
N GLY A 246 -16.35 6.30 -13.55
CA GLY A 246 -17.50 6.82 -12.81
C GLY A 246 -17.69 6.16 -11.44
N VAL A 247 -16.64 5.64 -10.84
CA VAL A 247 -16.67 5.03 -9.51
C VAL A 247 -16.27 6.09 -8.48
N GLY A 248 -17.26 6.70 -7.86
CA GLY A 248 -17.05 7.60 -6.72
C GLY A 248 -16.83 6.83 -5.43
N ASN A 249 -16.26 7.50 -4.43
CA ASN A 249 -15.92 6.89 -3.16
C ASN A 249 -16.50 7.67 -1.97
N ILE A 250 -16.98 6.93 -0.97
CA ILE A 250 -17.27 7.49 0.35
C ILE A 250 -15.93 7.67 1.05
N LEU A 251 -15.57 8.91 1.36
CA LEU A 251 -14.31 9.25 2.03
C LEU A 251 -14.43 8.99 3.54
N TYR A 252 -13.87 7.89 4.00
CA TYR A 252 -14.05 7.39 5.36
C TYR A 252 -12.80 7.65 6.23
N LYS A 253 -12.78 8.79 6.93
CA LYS A 253 -11.65 9.18 7.80
C LYS A 253 -11.39 8.22 8.95
N ASP A 254 -12.44 7.48 9.38
CA ASP A 254 -12.30 6.46 10.43
C ASP A 254 -11.84 5.10 9.90
N PHE A 255 -11.48 4.99 8.62
CA PHE A 255 -11.04 3.72 8.05
C PHE A 255 -9.72 3.27 8.64
N MET A 256 -8.74 4.16 8.74
CA MET A 256 -7.43 3.85 9.31
C MET A 256 -6.81 5.01 10.06
N ILE A 257 -5.74 4.70 10.79
CA ILE A 257 -4.80 5.64 11.40
C ILE A 257 -3.37 5.33 10.97
N GLN A 258 -2.50 6.33 11.07
CA GLN A 258 -1.08 6.27 10.73
C GLN A 258 -0.21 6.75 11.91
N PRO A 259 0.13 5.87 12.88
CA PRO A 259 1.09 6.22 13.92
C PRO A 259 2.45 6.63 13.32
N PRO A 260 3.19 7.55 13.93
CA PRO A 260 2.94 8.19 15.22
C PRO A 260 2.05 9.44 15.17
N TRP A 261 1.58 9.84 13.96
CA TRP A 261 0.86 11.11 13.74
C TRP A 261 -0.57 11.06 14.31
N ASP A 262 -1.26 9.94 14.13
CA ASP A 262 -2.54 9.68 14.77
C ASP A 262 -2.29 9.03 16.13
N THR A 263 -2.73 9.69 17.20
CA THR A 263 -2.37 9.32 18.56
C THR A 263 -3.32 8.32 19.22
N GLU A 264 -4.55 8.20 18.71
CA GLU A 264 -5.60 7.35 19.31
C GLU A 264 -6.18 6.37 18.29
N VAL A 265 -6.37 5.13 18.72
CA VAL A 265 -7.05 4.11 17.89
C VAL A 265 -8.54 4.39 17.79
N GLY A 266 -9.21 4.70 18.92
CA GLY A 266 -10.61 5.11 18.96
C GLY A 266 -11.56 4.20 18.17
N LYS A 267 -12.31 4.80 17.23
CA LYS A 267 -13.28 4.11 16.38
C LYS A 267 -12.68 3.52 15.10
N LYS A 268 -11.40 3.68 14.85
CA LYS A 268 -10.71 3.28 13.62
C LYS A 268 -10.68 1.75 13.45
N PHE A 269 -10.56 1.30 12.20
CA PHE A 269 -10.58 -0.13 11.85
C PHE A 269 -9.20 -0.70 11.58
N ILE A 270 -8.26 0.13 11.12
CA ILE A 270 -6.95 -0.30 10.65
C ILE A 270 -5.87 0.61 11.26
N ILE A 271 -4.76 0.01 11.69
CA ILE A 271 -3.49 0.71 11.91
C ILE A 271 -2.61 0.44 10.70
N HIS A 272 -2.26 1.51 9.97
CA HIS A 272 -1.29 1.49 8.89
C HIS A 272 0.06 2.00 9.44
N TYR A 273 1.01 1.09 9.69
CA TYR A 273 2.29 1.43 10.31
C TYR A 273 3.37 1.76 9.29
N THR A 274 3.05 2.73 8.41
CA THR A 274 3.95 3.16 7.34
C THR A 274 5.16 3.97 7.83
N TYR A 275 5.01 4.65 8.97
CA TYR A 275 6.06 5.51 9.53
C TYR A 275 6.84 4.83 10.66
N GLY A 276 8.12 5.21 10.82
CA GLY A 276 8.88 4.86 12.01
C GLY A 276 8.36 5.59 13.23
N CYS A 277 8.29 4.89 14.35
CA CYS A 277 7.90 5.40 15.65
C CYS A 277 9.15 5.49 16.52
N ASP A 278 9.75 6.66 16.56
CA ASP A 278 11.00 6.95 17.25
C ASP A 278 10.76 7.91 18.42
N TYR A 279 11.11 7.49 19.64
CA TYR A 279 10.84 8.25 20.87
C TYR A 279 12.05 8.25 21.80
N ASP A 280 12.19 9.31 22.61
CA ASP A 280 13.07 9.31 23.79
C ASP A 280 12.42 8.51 24.94
N MET A 281 13.17 8.24 26.01
CA MET A 281 12.66 7.51 27.17
C MET A 281 11.62 8.26 28.01
N LYS A 282 11.35 9.53 27.67
CA LYS A 282 10.26 10.34 28.24
C LYS A 282 8.99 10.30 27.41
N GLY A 283 8.98 9.52 26.30
CA GLY A 283 7.85 9.39 25.40
C GLY A 283 7.67 10.55 24.43
N LYS A 284 8.71 11.36 24.19
CA LYS A 284 8.67 12.44 23.21
C LYS A 284 9.16 11.96 21.85
N LEU A 285 8.40 12.24 20.79
CA LEU A 285 8.75 11.92 19.41
C LEU A 285 10.03 12.65 18.97
N THR A 286 10.98 11.93 18.36
CA THR A 286 12.31 12.47 18.04
C THR A 286 12.44 13.04 16.62
N TYR A 287 11.35 13.04 15.83
CA TYR A 287 11.26 13.68 14.51
C TYR A 287 12.46 13.42 13.58
N GLY A 288 12.44 12.28 12.89
CA GLY A 288 13.44 11.94 11.87
C GLY A 288 14.84 11.60 12.42
N LYS A 289 14.99 11.56 13.73
CA LYS A 289 16.17 11.01 14.41
C LYS A 289 15.81 9.67 15.03
N ILE A 290 16.74 8.72 14.96
CA ILE A 290 16.58 7.43 15.65
C ILE A 290 16.39 7.69 17.14
N GLY A 291 15.28 7.16 17.69
CA GLY A 291 14.95 7.31 19.10
C GLY A 291 15.71 6.33 19.98
N GLU A 292 15.68 6.58 21.30
CA GLU A 292 16.17 5.62 22.31
C GLU A 292 15.27 4.38 22.36
N TRP A 293 13.99 4.56 22.07
CA TRP A 293 13.02 3.51 21.76
C TRP A 293 12.52 3.67 20.34
N ARG A 294 12.43 2.54 19.61
CA ARG A 294 12.03 2.55 18.21
C ARG A 294 11.21 1.33 17.83
N PHE A 295 10.16 1.56 17.03
CA PHE A 295 9.53 0.56 16.18
C PHE A 295 9.40 1.11 14.77
N ASP A 296 10.09 0.49 13.83
CA ASP A 296 9.99 0.79 12.39
C ASP A 296 10.02 -0.52 11.61
N LYS A 297 9.04 -0.74 10.76
CA LYS A 297 8.97 -1.94 9.90
C LYS A 297 10.23 -2.15 9.07
N ARG A 298 10.91 -1.07 8.67
CA ARG A 298 12.14 -1.08 7.86
C ARG A 298 13.35 -1.65 8.62
N SER A 299 13.29 -1.69 9.94
CA SER A 299 14.31 -2.36 10.75
C SER A 299 14.27 -3.89 10.60
N TYR A 300 13.25 -4.41 9.92
CA TYR A 300 12.99 -5.84 9.75
C TYR A 300 12.91 -6.24 8.27
N ASP A 301 13.80 -5.69 7.43
CA ASP A 301 13.82 -5.94 5.99
C ASP A 301 14.23 -7.38 5.66
N ASN A 302 15.23 -7.89 6.37
CA ASN A 302 15.87 -9.18 6.10
C ASN A 302 15.57 -10.23 7.16
N VAL A 303 15.06 -9.82 8.31
CA VAL A 303 14.72 -10.71 9.44
C VAL A 303 13.40 -10.25 10.03
N ALA A 304 12.48 -11.18 10.25
CA ALA A 304 11.21 -10.85 10.89
C ALA A 304 11.43 -10.29 12.31
N PRO A 305 10.55 -9.39 12.81
CA PRO A 305 10.67 -8.86 14.15
C PRO A 305 10.69 -10.00 15.19
N PRO A 306 11.49 -9.86 16.25
CA PRO A 306 11.52 -10.88 17.31
C PRO A 306 10.17 -10.96 18.05
N ARG A 307 9.91 -12.06 18.70
CA ARG A 307 8.84 -12.15 19.69
C ARG A 307 9.13 -11.21 20.85
N ASN A 308 8.07 -10.65 21.46
CA ASN A 308 8.19 -9.81 22.66
C ASN A 308 9.04 -8.53 22.44
N LEU A 309 8.72 -7.77 21.39
CA LEU A 309 9.27 -6.42 21.21
C LEU A 309 9.08 -5.59 22.49
N PRO A 310 10.08 -4.79 22.89
CA PRO A 310 9.94 -3.90 24.04
C PRO A 310 8.78 -2.92 23.84
N LEU A 311 7.92 -2.80 24.84
CA LEU A 311 6.84 -1.80 24.82
C LEU A 311 7.43 -0.40 24.86
N PRO A 312 6.75 0.60 24.25
CA PRO A 312 7.22 1.97 24.29
C PRO A 312 7.20 2.54 25.73
N PRO A 313 8.06 3.53 26.00
CA PRO A 313 8.11 4.17 27.30
C PRO A 313 6.81 4.95 27.62
N PRO A 314 6.58 5.30 28.90
CA PRO A 314 5.45 6.14 29.30
C PRO A 314 5.41 7.47 28.51
N GLY A 315 4.21 7.93 28.17
CA GLY A 315 4.01 9.16 27.41
C GLY A 315 3.91 8.96 25.88
N VAL A 316 4.27 7.79 25.36
CA VAL A 316 4.06 7.45 23.94
C VAL A 316 2.57 7.26 23.65
N PRO A 317 2.04 7.74 22.50
CA PRO A 317 0.62 7.64 22.16
C PRO A 317 0.06 6.22 22.16
N ASP A 318 -1.23 6.10 22.52
CA ASP A 318 -1.96 4.82 22.59
C ASP A 318 -1.92 4.04 21.26
N SER A 319 -1.97 4.73 20.13
CA SER A 319 -1.88 4.12 18.80
C SER A 319 -0.59 3.33 18.60
N VAL A 320 0.54 3.87 19.08
CA VAL A 320 1.86 3.20 18.99
C VAL A 320 1.96 2.06 20.00
N VAL A 321 1.47 2.27 21.22
CA VAL A 321 1.41 1.21 22.26
C VAL A 321 0.57 0.04 21.76
N THR A 322 -0.59 0.33 21.17
CA THR A 322 -1.49 -0.67 20.60
C THR A 322 -0.85 -1.40 19.43
N LEU A 323 -0.20 -0.68 18.52
CA LEU A 323 0.53 -1.27 17.39
C LEU A 323 1.54 -2.33 17.87
N VAL A 324 2.41 -1.97 18.81
CA VAL A 324 3.46 -2.88 19.30
C VAL A 324 2.85 -4.07 20.06
N LYS A 325 1.82 -3.86 20.88
CA LYS A 325 1.09 -4.95 21.52
C LYS A 325 0.49 -5.92 20.52
N MET A 326 -0.12 -5.41 19.44
CA MET A 326 -0.71 -6.23 18.40
C MET A 326 0.34 -7.00 17.60
N VAL A 327 1.50 -6.40 17.30
CA VAL A 327 2.62 -7.12 16.67
C VAL A 327 3.12 -8.23 17.61
N ASN A 328 3.32 -7.94 18.89
CA ASN A 328 3.75 -8.92 19.88
C ASN A 328 2.77 -10.09 20.03
N GLU A 329 1.47 -9.81 20.07
CA GLU A 329 0.46 -10.85 20.13
C GLU A 329 0.50 -11.74 18.89
N ALA A 330 0.55 -11.15 17.69
CA ALA A 330 0.60 -11.90 16.44
C ALA A 330 1.87 -12.77 16.37
N THR A 331 3.04 -12.19 16.65
CA THR A 331 4.32 -12.92 16.59
C THR A 331 4.41 -14.05 17.61
N SER A 332 3.77 -13.88 18.76
CA SER A 332 3.73 -14.92 19.82
C SER A 332 2.82 -16.09 19.45
N ASN A 333 1.74 -15.85 18.69
CA ASN A 333 0.72 -16.85 18.39
C ASN A 333 0.84 -17.46 16.97
N ILE A 334 1.58 -16.82 16.07
CA ILE A 334 1.83 -17.39 14.74
C ILE A 334 2.83 -18.54 14.87
N PRO A 335 2.47 -19.77 14.42
CA PRO A 335 3.39 -20.90 14.41
C PRO A 335 4.64 -20.62 13.58
N ASN A 336 5.78 -21.19 13.97
CA ASN A 336 7.05 -21.08 13.24
C ASN A 336 7.41 -19.65 12.86
N TRP A 337 7.20 -18.71 13.78
CA TRP A 337 7.58 -17.33 13.57
C TRP A 337 9.11 -17.20 13.52
N GLY A 338 9.61 -16.52 12.46
CA GLY A 338 11.06 -16.33 12.27
C GLY A 338 11.77 -17.48 11.56
N SER A 339 11.05 -18.54 11.15
CA SER A 339 11.60 -19.65 10.34
C SER A 339 11.46 -19.42 8.84
#